data_529a16dcb0898ee5624ab87b8c3d5daa
#
_entry.id   529a16dcb0898ee5624ab87b8c3d5daa
#
_cell.length_a   1.000
_cell.length_b   1.000
_cell.length_c   1.000
_cell.angle_alpha   90.00
_cell.angle_beta   90.00
_cell.angle_gamma   90.00
#
_symmetry.space_group_name_H-M   'P 1'
#
loop_
_entity.id
_entity.type
_entity.pdbx_description
1 polymer ?
#
loop_
_entity_poly.entity_id
_entity_poly.type
_entity_poly.pdbx_seq_one_letter_code
_entity_poly.pdbx_strand_id
1 'polypeptide(L)'
;MINDQHLAKLVIHNDGNDHNILVNPSGKINGIIDFGDMIYSYRVLEPAVSMAYVAIEKENPLPLIGSLLKGYNKIIPLNIYELKSVVYLMCLRLCISISMSTYRKKLFPKNKYLVISESKARKFLINMLDDDITRWESE
;
A
#
# COMPACT_ATOMS: atom_id res chain seq x y z
N MET A 1 -0.42 9.22 -18.34
CA MET A 1 0.57 10.02 -17.56
C MET A 1 -0.20 10.69 -16.42
N ILE A 2 0.18 10.45 -15.18
CA ILE A 2 -0.47 11.10 -14.02
C ILE A 2 -0.07 12.58 -14.07
N ASN A 3 -1.06 13.46 -14.19
CA ASN A 3 -0.81 14.90 -14.11
C ASN A 3 -0.80 15.27 -12.61
N ASP A 4 0.38 15.57 -12.07
CA ASP A 4 0.60 15.86 -10.65
C ASP A 4 -0.10 17.13 -10.15
N GLN A 5 -0.49 18.04 -11.05
CA GLN A 5 -1.21 19.27 -10.71
C GLN A 5 -2.57 19.03 -10.04
N HIS A 6 -3.13 17.82 -10.19
CA HIS A 6 -4.42 17.42 -9.59
C HIS A 6 -4.28 16.60 -8.32
N LEU A 7 -3.05 16.28 -7.89
CA LEU A 7 -2.80 15.49 -6.70
C LEU A 7 -2.46 16.40 -5.51
N ALA A 8 -3.29 16.35 -4.47
CA ALA A 8 -3.06 17.12 -3.26
C ALA A 8 -1.95 16.51 -2.40
N LYS A 9 -1.20 17.37 -1.69
CA LYS A 9 -0.10 16.98 -0.80
C LYS A 9 -0.47 17.21 0.66
N LEU A 10 -0.05 16.28 1.52
CA LEU A 10 -0.12 16.35 2.97
C LEU A 10 1.14 15.75 3.58
N VAL A 11 1.33 15.90 4.87
CA VAL A 11 2.24 15.04 5.63
C VAL A 11 1.55 13.70 5.79
N ILE A 12 2.18 12.63 5.32
CA ILE A 12 1.67 11.27 5.35
C ILE A 12 2.61 10.38 6.17
N HIS A 13 2.08 9.30 6.74
CA HIS A 13 2.86 8.31 7.48
C HIS A 13 3.79 7.52 6.54
N ASN A 14 3.30 7.23 5.33
CA ASN A 14 4.03 6.58 4.24
C ASN A 14 4.47 5.12 4.49
N ASP A 15 4.13 4.55 5.65
CA ASP A 15 4.37 3.14 5.98
C ASP A 15 3.23 2.56 6.84
N GLY A 16 1.98 2.88 6.50
CA GLY A 16 0.75 2.43 7.17
C GLY A 16 0.45 0.96 6.89
N ASN A 17 1.29 0.07 7.40
CA ASN A 17 1.14 -1.39 7.32
C ASN A 17 0.62 -1.98 8.64
N ASP A 18 0.29 -3.28 8.64
CA ASP A 18 -0.26 -4.01 9.79
C ASP A 18 0.69 -4.10 10.99
N HIS A 19 2.01 -4.08 10.76
CA HIS A 19 3.01 -4.08 11.85
C HIS A 19 3.06 -2.75 12.61
N ASN A 20 2.62 -1.65 11.97
CA ASN A 20 2.62 -0.31 12.55
C ASN A 20 1.26 0.08 13.16
N ILE A 21 0.26 -0.82 13.13
CA ILE A 21 -1.06 -0.59 13.71
C ILE A 21 -1.18 -1.33 15.04
N LEU A 22 -1.43 -0.58 16.12
CA LEU A 22 -1.68 -1.14 17.44
C LEU A 22 -3.16 -1.49 17.61
N VAL A 23 -3.41 -2.72 18.02
CA VAL A 23 -4.76 -3.25 18.22
C VAL A 23 -4.88 -3.74 19.67
N ASN A 24 -5.96 -3.40 20.34
CA ASN A 24 -6.23 -3.89 21.69
C ASN A 24 -6.80 -5.34 21.67
N PRO A 25 -6.92 -6.02 22.82
CA PRO A 25 -7.43 -7.39 22.88
C PRO A 25 -8.86 -7.58 22.34
N SER A 26 -9.66 -6.52 22.25
CA SER A 26 -11.00 -6.56 21.64
C SER A 26 -11.00 -6.36 20.13
N GLY A 27 -9.82 -6.25 19.49
CA GLY A 27 -9.68 -6.04 18.05
C GLY A 27 -9.85 -4.59 17.60
N LYS A 28 -9.94 -3.62 18.53
CA LYS A 28 -10.09 -2.21 18.19
C LYS A 28 -8.71 -1.56 18.00
N ILE A 29 -8.54 -0.83 16.91
CA ILE A 29 -7.35 0.00 16.67
C ILE A 29 -7.28 1.10 17.72
N ASN A 30 -6.13 1.25 18.38
CA ASN A 30 -5.88 2.25 19.40
C ASN A 30 -4.58 3.06 19.20
N GLY A 31 -3.85 2.82 18.11
CA GLY A 31 -2.68 3.62 17.78
C GLY A 31 -2.00 3.22 16.48
N ILE A 32 -1.10 4.07 16.06
CA ILE A 32 -0.14 3.82 14.98
C ILE A 32 1.26 4.21 15.49
N ILE A 33 2.29 3.50 15.06
CA ILE A 33 3.69 3.69 15.47
C ILE A 33 4.59 3.76 14.24
N ASP A 34 5.87 4.03 14.47
CA ASP A 34 6.93 4.08 13.45
C ASP A 34 6.75 5.23 12.43
N PHE A 35 6.88 6.44 12.94
CA PHE A 35 6.81 7.68 12.15
C PHE A 35 8.11 8.04 11.43
N GLY A 36 9.08 7.11 11.35
CA GLY A 36 10.40 7.34 10.74
C GLY A 36 10.35 7.65 9.24
N ASP A 37 9.33 7.14 8.54
CA ASP A 37 9.15 7.30 7.10
C ASP A 37 8.17 8.43 6.71
N MET A 38 7.74 9.26 7.69
CA MET A 38 6.84 10.39 7.41
C MET A 38 7.44 11.36 6.40
N ILE A 39 6.62 11.79 5.45
CA ILE A 39 7.03 12.70 4.38
C ILE A 39 5.90 13.64 3.97
N TYR A 40 6.23 14.84 3.52
CA TYR A 40 5.29 15.72 2.82
C TYR A 40 5.21 15.29 1.35
N SER A 41 4.14 14.59 0.98
CA SER A 41 3.96 14.00 -0.34
C SER A 41 2.49 13.96 -0.76
N TYR A 42 2.19 13.34 -1.91
CA TYR A 42 0.81 13.17 -2.36
C TYR A 42 0.01 12.33 -1.38
N ARG A 43 -1.11 12.87 -0.88
CA ARG A 43 -1.93 12.23 0.16
C ARG A 43 -2.49 10.88 -0.26
N VAL A 44 -2.69 10.65 -1.55
CA VAL A 44 -3.16 9.39 -2.12
C VAL A 44 -2.15 8.23 -1.95
N LEU A 45 -0.87 8.54 -1.70
CA LEU A 45 0.13 7.50 -1.40
C LEU A 45 -0.15 6.80 -0.05
N GLU A 46 -0.77 7.49 0.91
CA GLU A 46 -1.09 6.89 2.21
C GLU A 46 -2.00 5.65 2.09
N PRO A 47 -3.21 5.75 1.49
CA PRO A 47 -4.03 4.57 1.27
C PRO A 47 -3.40 3.58 0.29
N ALA A 48 -2.64 4.03 -0.72
CA ALA A 48 -1.98 3.13 -1.67
C ALA A 48 -0.96 2.21 -0.98
N VAL A 49 -0.18 2.73 -0.04
CA VAL A 49 0.76 1.94 0.79
C VAL A 49 0.00 0.92 1.62
N SER A 50 -1.02 1.34 2.35
CA SER A 50 -1.83 0.46 3.21
C SER A 50 -2.55 -0.63 2.40
N MET A 51 -3.10 -0.29 1.23
CA MET A 51 -3.73 -1.23 0.30
C MET A 51 -2.74 -2.32 -0.16
N ALA A 52 -1.49 -1.96 -0.47
CA ALA A 52 -0.47 -2.91 -0.88
C ALA A 52 -0.25 -4.00 0.19
N TYR A 53 -0.15 -3.61 1.46
CA TYR A 53 0.06 -4.56 2.56
C TYR A 53 -1.19 -5.39 2.90
N VAL A 54 -2.37 -4.77 2.88
CA VAL A 54 -3.65 -5.48 3.12
C VAL A 54 -3.93 -6.52 2.04
N ALA A 55 -3.51 -6.27 0.79
CA ALA A 55 -3.77 -7.14 -0.35
C ALA A 55 -2.88 -8.39 -0.41
N ILE A 56 -1.62 -8.27 0.04
CA ILE A 56 -0.68 -9.39 0.02
C ILE A 56 -1.25 -10.55 0.84
N GLU A 57 -1.16 -11.78 0.32
CA GLU A 57 -1.61 -13.03 0.96
C GLU A 57 -3.13 -13.24 1.00
N LYS A 58 -3.92 -12.38 0.42
CA LYS A 58 -5.37 -12.56 0.35
C LYS A 58 -5.79 -13.20 -0.98
N GLU A 59 -6.66 -14.20 -0.91
CA GLU A 59 -7.23 -14.82 -2.12
C GLU A 59 -8.16 -13.86 -2.87
N ASN A 60 -8.94 -13.07 -2.11
CA ASN A 60 -9.82 -12.05 -2.67
C ASN A 60 -9.58 -10.71 -1.95
N PRO A 61 -8.61 -9.90 -2.40
CA PRO A 61 -8.22 -8.66 -1.74
C PRO A 61 -9.16 -7.47 -2.03
N LEU A 62 -9.92 -7.47 -3.13
CA LEU A 62 -10.74 -6.33 -3.57
C LEU A 62 -11.70 -5.80 -2.50
N PRO A 63 -12.51 -6.62 -1.79
CA PRO A 63 -13.41 -6.11 -0.74
C PRO A 63 -12.67 -5.43 0.41
N LEU A 64 -11.46 -5.92 0.75
CA LEU A 64 -10.64 -5.35 1.82
C LEU A 64 -10.06 -4.00 1.41
N ILE A 65 -9.51 -3.94 0.20
CA ILE A 65 -8.98 -2.70 -0.41
C ILE A 65 -10.08 -1.65 -0.51
N GLY A 66 -11.26 -2.02 -1.04
CA GLY A 66 -12.41 -1.12 -1.14
C GLY A 66 -12.88 -0.61 0.22
N SER A 67 -12.90 -1.47 1.25
CA SER A 67 -13.25 -1.08 2.62
C SER A 67 -12.24 -0.09 3.23
N LEU A 68 -10.94 -0.33 3.01
CA LEU A 68 -9.87 0.57 3.45
C LEU A 68 -10.00 1.92 2.76
N LEU A 69 -10.14 1.92 1.44
CA LEU A 69 -10.26 3.14 0.65
C LEU A 69 -11.50 3.96 1.02
N LYS A 70 -12.65 3.29 1.22
CA LYS A 70 -13.87 3.92 1.74
C LYS A 70 -13.67 4.53 3.12
N GLY A 71 -12.96 3.85 4.00
CA GLY A 71 -12.61 4.36 5.35
C GLY A 71 -11.76 5.61 5.28
N TYR A 72 -10.70 5.59 4.49
CA TYR A 72 -9.82 6.73 4.26
C TYR A 72 -10.58 7.92 3.66
N ASN A 73 -11.36 7.67 2.61
CA ASN A 73 -12.09 8.68 1.85
C ASN A 73 -13.18 9.40 2.68
N LYS A 74 -13.68 8.77 3.78
CA LYS A 74 -14.60 9.43 4.73
C LYS A 74 -13.94 10.54 5.54
N ILE A 75 -12.63 10.43 5.79
CA ILE A 75 -11.88 11.37 6.61
C ILE A 75 -11.14 12.38 5.74
N ILE A 76 -10.51 11.89 4.67
CA ILE A 76 -9.75 12.69 3.69
C ILE A 76 -10.33 12.38 2.31
N PRO A 77 -11.34 13.15 1.84
CA PRO A 77 -11.96 12.91 0.54
C PRO A 77 -10.95 13.05 -0.60
N LEU A 78 -10.79 11.98 -1.38
CA LEU A 78 -9.95 11.94 -2.55
C LEU A 78 -10.73 12.43 -3.78
N ASN A 79 -10.07 13.18 -4.65
CA ASN A 79 -10.66 13.58 -5.92
C ASN A 79 -10.57 12.45 -6.96
N ILE A 80 -11.22 12.64 -8.12
CA ILE A 80 -11.29 11.60 -9.17
C ILE A 80 -9.91 11.22 -9.74
N TYR A 81 -8.96 12.14 -9.80
CA TYR A 81 -7.60 11.87 -10.29
C TYR A 81 -6.81 11.04 -9.27
N GLU A 82 -7.00 11.31 -7.99
CA GLU A 82 -6.40 10.53 -6.90
C GLU A 82 -6.99 9.11 -6.87
N LEU A 83 -8.31 8.96 -6.98
CA LEU A 83 -8.96 7.65 -7.02
C LEU A 83 -8.49 6.82 -8.22
N LYS A 84 -8.38 7.41 -9.40
CA LYS A 84 -7.84 6.72 -10.59
C LYS A 84 -6.35 6.37 -10.46
N SER A 85 -5.60 7.06 -9.62
CA SER A 85 -4.17 6.82 -9.44
C SER A 85 -3.86 5.78 -8.37
N VAL A 86 -4.75 5.54 -7.40
CA VAL A 86 -4.44 4.80 -6.18
C VAL A 86 -3.97 3.37 -6.45
N VAL A 87 -4.58 2.68 -7.42
CA VAL A 87 -4.21 1.30 -7.78
C VAL A 87 -2.81 1.24 -8.39
N TYR A 88 -2.49 2.17 -9.28
CA TYR A 88 -1.14 2.24 -9.88
C TYR A 88 -0.07 2.59 -8.85
N LEU A 89 -0.40 3.46 -7.89
CA LEU A 89 0.50 3.80 -6.79
C LEU A 89 0.70 2.63 -5.82
N MET A 90 -0.33 1.81 -5.60
CA MET A 90 -0.23 0.55 -4.88
C MET A 90 0.74 -0.41 -5.60
N CYS A 91 0.63 -0.57 -6.92
CA CYS A 91 1.57 -1.38 -7.71
C CYS A 91 3.00 -0.82 -7.61
N LEU A 92 3.17 0.50 -7.67
CA LEU A 92 4.47 1.15 -7.50
C LEU A 92 5.07 0.84 -6.12
N ARG A 93 4.28 0.90 -5.04
CA ARG A 93 4.73 0.52 -3.70
C ARG A 93 5.21 -0.93 -3.65
N LEU A 94 4.49 -1.85 -4.28
CA LEU A 94 4.90 -3.25 -4.38
C LEU A 94 6.23 -3.40 -5.13
N CYS A 95 6.42 -2.69 -6.25
CA CYS A 95 7.68 -2.67 -6.99
C CYS A 95 8.85 -2.17 -6.13
N ILE A 96 8.63 -1.08 -5.38
CA ILE A 96 9.63 -0.53 -4.45
C ILE A 96 9.98 -1.57 -3.37
N SER A 97 8.98 -2.19 -2.74
CA SER A 97 9.17 -3.18 -1.68
C SER A 97 9.96 -4.40 -2.19
N ILE A 98 9.63 -4.92 -3.39
CA ILE A 98 10.34 -6.03 -4.03
C ILE A 98 11.80 -5.64 -4.32
N SER A 99 12.02 -4.45 -4.89
CA SER A 99 13.36 -3.98 -5.26
C SER A 99 14.25 -3.78 -4.03
N MET A 100 13.70 -3.17 -2.98
CA MET A 100 14.41 -2.96 -1.70
C MET A 100 14.72 -4.28 -1.00
N SER A 101 13.77 -5.23 -0.99
CA SER A 101 13.99 -6.56 -0.41
C SER A 101 15.10 -7.30 -1.17
N THR A 102 15.07 -7.29 -2.49
CA THR A 102 16.10 -7.90 -3.34
C THR A 102 17.48 -7.28 -3.09
N TYR A 103 17.56 -5.96 -2.94
CA TYR A 103 18.80 -5.26 -2.62
C TYR A 103 19.32 -5.63 -1.23
N ARG A 104 18.46 -5.58 -0.20
CA ARG A 104 18.82 -5.95 1.18
C ARG A 104 19.28 -7.41 1.30
N LYS A 105 18.68 -8.32 0.52
CA LYS A 105 19.10 -9.72 0.44
C LYS A 105 20.54 -9.87 -0.05
N LYS A 106 20.98 -9.05 -1.01
CA LYS A 106 22.39 -9.05 -1.47
C LYS A 106 23.35 -8.58 -0.38
N LEU A 107 22.93 -7.59 0.43
CA LEU A 107 23.74 -7.06 1.53
C LEU A 107 23.76 -8.01 2.75
N PHE A 108 22.64 -8.68 3.04
CA PHE A 108 22.46 -9.51 4.23
C PHE A 108 21.93 -10.91 3.86
N PRO A 109 22.72 -11.76 3.14
CA PRO A 109 22.24 -13.02 2.57
C PRO A 109 21.80 -14.06 3.61
N LYS A 110 22.21 -13.92 4.86
CA LYS A 110 21.83 -14.82 5.96
C LYS A 110 20.50 -14.46 6.62
N ASN A 111 19.94 -13.28 6.32
CA ASN A 111 18.69 -12.82 6.93
C ASN A 111 17.48 -13.33 6.12
N LYS A 112 16.94 -14.48 6.56
CA LYS A 112 15.77 -15.13 5.91
C LYS A 112 14.49 -14.31 6.01
N TYR A 113 14.36 -13.42 7.00
CA TYR A 113 13.16 -12.60 7.20
C TYR A 113 12.89 -11.66 6.01
N LEU A 114 13.97 -11.16 5.38
CA LEU A 114 13.89 -10.25 4.23
C LEU A 114 13.30 -10.89 2.96
N VAL A 115 13.17 -12.22 2.92
CA VAL A 115 12.77 -12.97 1.71
C VAL A 115 11.31 -13.33 1.69
N ILE A 116 10.68 -13.45 2.87
CA ILE A 116 9.32 -14.00 3.00
C ILE A 116 8.28 -13.08 2.34
N SER A 117 8.38 -11.79 2.57
CA SER A 117 7.46 -10.79 2.02
C SER A 117 7.70 -10.51 0.52
N GLU A 118 8.94 -10.69 0.02
CA GLU A 118 9.27 -10.44 -1.39
C GLU A 118 8.51 -11.38 -2.34
N SER A 119 8.55 -12.69 -2.08
CA SER A 119 7.93 -13.68 -2.95
C SER A 119 6.41 -13.51 -3.05
N LYS A 120 5.79 -13.14 -1.93
CA LYS A 120 4.35 -12.91 -1.84
C LYS A 120 3.93 -11.64 -2.56
N ALA A 121 4.67 -10.54 -2.35
CA ALA A 121 4.44 -9.28 -3.05
C ALA A 121 4.63 -9.44 -4.57
N ARG A 122 5.65 -10.19 -5.00
CA ARG A 122 5.91 -10.48 -6.42
C ARG A 122 4.77 -11.29 -7.04
N LYS A 123 4.32 -12.37 -6.38
CA LYS A 123 3.20 -13.18 -6.86
C LYS A 123 1.94 -12.35 -7.00
N PHE A 124 1.63 -11.55 -5.99
CA PHE A 124 0.47 -10.67 -6.00
C PHE A 124 0.53 -9.65 -7.14
N LEU A 125 1.67 -8.99 -7.34
CA LEU A 125 1.86 -8.00 -8.41
C LEU A 125 1.72 -8.64 -9.81
N ILE A 126 2.28 -9.85 -10.01
CA ILE A 126 2.14 -10.57 -11.28
C ILE A 126 0.67 -10.88 -11.54
N ASN A 127 -0.05 -11.42 -10.56
CA ASN A 127 -1.48 -11.72 -10.70
C ASN A 127 -2.31 -10.47 -11.04
N MET A 128 -1.98 -9.31 -10.45
CA MET A 128 -2.65 -8.05 -10.77
C MET A 128 -2.38 -7.57 -12.20
N LEU A 129 -1.17 -7.83 -12.73
CA LEU A 129 -0.80 -7.43 -14.09
C LEU A 129 -1.33 -8.40 -15.15
N ASP A 130 -1.53 -9.67 -14.78
CA ASP A 130 -2.15 -10.70 -15.65
C ASP A 130 -3.67 -10.51 -15.70
N ASP A 131 -4.31 -10.07 -14.61
CA ASP A 131 -5.67 -9.55 -14.61
C ASP A 131 -5.68 -8.15 -15.22
N ASP A 132 -6.78 -7.81 -15.89
CA ASP A 132 -6.95 -6.43 -16.39
C ASP A 132 -6.99 -5.45 -15.19
N ILE A 133 -5.91 -4.69 -15.01
CA ILE A 133 -5.76 -3.74 -13.91
C ILE A 133 -6.91 -2.72 -13.88
N THR A 134 -7.58 -2.48 -15.00
CA THR A 134 -8.72 -1.57 -15.08
C THR A 134 -9.93 -2.06 -14.29
N ARG A 135 -10.05 -3.39 -14.02
CA ARG A 135 -11.08 -3.94 -13.13
C ARG A 135 -10.93 -3.43 -11.69
N TRP A 136 -9.69 -3.14 -11.27
CA TRP A 136 -9.38 -2.64 -9.94
C TRP A 136 -9.73 -1.16 -9.78
N GLU A 137 -9.92 -0.43 -10.88
CA GLU A 137 -10.36 0.97 -10.88
C GLU A 137 -11.89 1.11 -10.75
N SER A 138 -12.64 0.06 -11.09
CA SER A 138 -14.10 0.10 -11.19
C SER A 138 -14.82 -0.33 -9.90
N GLU A 139 -14.12 -0.91 -8.93
CA GLU A 139 -14.64 -1.35 -7.62
C GLU A 139 -14.48 -0.25 -6.55
#